data_54e48352baf98cc90737467a0c4b7cae
#
_entry.id   54e48352baf98cc90737467a0c4b7cae
#
_cell.length_a   1.000
_cell.length_b   1.000
_cell.length_c   1.000
_cell.angle_alpha   90.00
_cell.angle_beta   90.00
_cell.angle_gamma   90.00
#
_symmetry.space_group_name_H-M   'P 1'
#
loop_
_entity.id
_entity.type
_entity.pdbx_description
1 polymer ?
#
loop_
_entity_poly.entity_id
_entity_poly.type
_entity_poly.pdbx_seq_one_letter_code
_entity_poly.pdbx_strand_id
1 'polypeptide(L)'
;AVDHNDATLMMYVQDHDDSFASRAKSALAGQLLRSPFFSSLRTDQQLGYVVSAGIRRMDTQSGNLFLVQSPSAGVTHIENAVIEFLQTYIAQWDEMSEAAFEQQKAGLMTRLLEKDKNLNQRSQRYWQNLAEENYAFNSDQQIAALVEALTKDEMRAFLEGLSQRVVSQRLLIFSDG
;
A
#
# COMPACT_ATOMS: atom_id res chain seq x y z
N ALA A 1 4.55 12.92 27.35
CA ALA A 1 5.70 12.10 26.94
C ALA A 1 5.23 10.67 26.97
N VAL A 2 5.37 9.95 25.88
CA VAL A 2 5.07 8.52 25.82
C VAL A 2 6.38 7.83 26.22
N ASP A 3 6.32 7.06 27.29
CA ASP A 3 7.48 6.35 27.88
C ASP A 3 7.81 5.08 27.09
N HIS A 4 8.01 5.21 25.77
CA HIS A 4 8.39 4.11 24.89
C HIS A 4 9.69 4.45 24.18
N ASN A 5 10.68 3.57 24.34
CA ASN A 5 11.96 3.63 23.61
C ASN A 5 11.87 2.98 22.21
N ASP A 6 10.66 2.88 21.65
CA ASP A 6 10.46 2.26 20.35
C ASP A 6 10.71 3.27 19.23
N ALA A 7 11.60 2.95 18.31
CA ALA A 7 11.70 3.69 17.07
C ALA A 7 10.48 3.42 16.17
N THR A 8 9.95 4.46 15.57
CA THR A 8 8.82 4.35 14.64
C THR A 8 9.15 5.05 13.34
N LEU A 9 8.87 4.39 12.22
CA LEU A 9 8.97 4.96 10.89
C LEU A 9 7.64 4.80 10.15
N MET A 10 7.12 5.91 9.64
CA MET A 10 6.07 5.96 8.64
C MET A 10 6.65 6.53 7.34
N MET A 11 6.65 5.74 6.29
CA MET A 11 7.09 6.14 4.96
C MET A 11 5.90 6.17 4.02
N TYR A 12 5.62 7.33 3.44
CA TYR A 12 4.55 7.52 2.47
C TYR A 12 5.12 7.92 1.12
N VAL A 13 4.72 7.22 0.08
CA VAL A 13 5.09 7.49 -1.31
C VAL A 13 3.83 7.81 -2.09
N GLN A 14 3.66 9.09 -2.43
CA GLN A 14 2.50 9.59 -3.15
C GLN A 14 2.55 9.17 -4.63
N ASP A 15 1.38 8.91 -5.22
CA ASP A 15 1.26 8.67 -6.66
C ASP A 15 1.52 9.94 -7.46
N HIS A 16 1.84 9.80 -8.75
CA HIS A 16 2.13 10.93 -9.63
C HIS A 16 0.90 11.79 -9.95
N ASP A 17 -0.28 11.16 -9.97
CA ASP A 17 -1.55 11.79 -10.28
C ASP A 17 -2.69 11.19 -9.44
N ASP A 18 -3.88 11.80 -9.52
CA ASP A 18 -5.08 11.41 -8.81
C ASP A 18 -6.06 10.57 -9.64
N SER A 19 -5.60 10.08 -10.80
CA SER A 19 -6.44 9.28 -11.69
C SER A 19 -6.88 7.96 -11.06
N PHE A 20 -8.01 7.44 -11.51
CA PHE A 20 -8.43 6.09 -11.11
C PHE A 20 -7.43 5.01 -11.54
N ALA A 21 -6.66 5.23 -12.61
CA ALA A 21 -5.62 4.32 -13.05
C ALA A 21 -4.46 4.24 -12.04
N SER A 22 -3.98 5.38 -11.53
CA SER A 22 -2.98 5.44 -10.46
C SER A 22 -3.53 4.82 -9.17
N ARG A 23 -4.78 5.11 -8.81
CA ARG A 23 -5.46 4.51 -7.64
C ARG A 23 -5.55 2.99 -7.74
N ALA A 24 -5.87 2.45 -8.92
CA ALA A 24 -5.95 1.01 -9.15
C ALA A 24 -4.60 0.32 -8.97
N LYS A 25 -3.53 0.90 -9.52
CA LYS A 25 -2.16 0.40 -9.35
C LYS A 25 -1.71 0.44 -7.89
N SER A 26 -1.92 1.55 -7.19
CA SER A 26 -1.60 1.66 -5.76
C SER A 26 -2.41 0.69 -4.90
N ALA A 27 -3.70 0.49 -5.21
CA ALA A 27 -4.55 -0.46 -4.50
C ALA A 27 -4.05 -1.89 -4.67
N LEU A 28 -3.68 -2.27 -5.90
CA LEU A 28 -3.14 -3.60 -6.18
C LEU A 28 -1.74 -3.78 -5.58
N ALA A 29 -0.87 -2.75 -5.62
CA ALA A 29 0.41 -2.78 -4.93
C ALA A 29 0.23 -2.99 -3.41
N GLY A 30 -0.68 -2.25 -2.78
CA GLY A 30 -1.00 -2.44 -1.36
C GLY A 30 -1.52 -3.85 -1.04
N GLN A 31 -2.27 -4.47 -1.95
CA GLN A 31 -2.72 -5.86 -1.83
C GLN A 31 -1.55 -6.85 -1.92
N LEU A 32 -0.70 -6.68 -2.94
CA LEU A 32 0.44 -7.55 -3.23
C LEU A 32 1.52 -7.49 -2.14
N LEU A 33 1.82 -6.29 -1.63
CA LEU A 33 2.91 -6.07 -0.69
C LEU A 33 2.54 -6.39 0.76
N ARG A 34 1.27 -6.32 1.15
CA ARG A 34 0.83 -6.42 2.55
C ARG A 34 1.37 -7.64 3.28
N SER A 35 1.10 -8.81 2.75
CA SER A 35 1.47 -10.08 3.39
C SER A 35 2.97 -10.37 3.34
N PRO A 36 3.66 -10.22 2.19
CA PRO A 36 5.10 -10.38 2.09
C PRO A 36 5.87 -9.38 2.97
N PHE A 37 5.45 -8.12 3.04
CA PHE A 37 6.06 -7.10 3.89
C PHE A 37 5.98 -7.48 5.37
N PHE A 38 4.80 -7.91 5.81
CA PHE A 38 4.60 -8.35 7.18
C PHE A 38 5.47 -9.58 7.50
N SER A 39 5.50 -10.58 6.62
CA SER A 39 6.31 -11.79 6.81
C SER A 39 7.79 -11.45 6.89
N SER A 40 8.31 -10.69 5.93
CA SER A 40 9.72 -10.32 5.88
C SER A 40 10.17 -9.51 7.10
N LEU A 41 9.48 -8.40 7.42
CA LEU A 41 9.97 -7.49 8.47
C LEU A 41 9.59 -7.95 9.88
N ARG A 42 8.39 -8.54 10.05
CA ARG A 42 7.94 -8.97 11.37
C ARG A 42 8.40 -10.38 11.73
N THR A 43 8.25 -11.34 10.78
CA THR A 43 8.49 -12.76 11.10
C THR A 43 9.96 -13.12 10.93
N ASP A 44 10.55 -12.78 9.78
CA ASP A 44 11.91 -13.19 9.44
C ASP A 44 12.94 -12.29 10.11
N GLN A 45 12.78 -10.97 10.03
CA GLN A 45 13.71 -9.99 10.60
C GLN A 45 13.38 -9.61 12.06
N GLN A 46 12.20 -9.94 12.56
CA GLN A 46 11.74 -9.67 13.94
C GLN A 46 11.86 -8.20 14.36
N LEU A 47 11.65 -7.26 13.42
CA LEU A 47 11.86 -5.83 13.67
C LEU A 47 10.89 -5.25 14.68
N GLY A 48 9.65 -5.76 14.80
CA GLY A 48 8.73 -5.20 15.79
C GLY A 48 7.29 -5.72 15.69
N TYR A 49 6.42 -5.15 16.54
CA TYR A 49 5.02 -5.57 16.64
C TYR A 49 4.12 -4.90 15.62
N VAL A 50 4.41 -3.65 15.26
CA VAL A 50 3.64 -2.91 14.27
C VAL A 50 4.43 -2.90 12.98
N VAL A 51 4.00 -3.72 12.03
CA VAL A 51 4.56 -3.80 10.68
C VAL A 51 3.39 -3.86 9.71
N SER A 52 3.26 -2.90 8.83
CA SER A 52 2.20 -2.88 7.84
C SER A 52 2.60 -2.16 6.56
N ALA A 53 2.15 -2.68 5.42
CA ALA A 53 2.16 -2.01 4.14
C ALA A 53 0.73 -1.91 3.60
N GLY A 54 0.41 -0.83 2.92
CA GLY A 54 -0.92 -0.61 2.36
C GLY A 54 -1.03 0.67 1.56
N ILE A 55 -2.26 1.06 1.29
CA ILE A 55 -2.57 2.33 0.62
C ILE A 55 -3.02 3.37 1.64
N ARG A 56 -2.69 4.60 1.37
CA ARG A 56 -3.23 5.76 2.08
C ARG A 56 -3.66 6.81 1.05
N ARG A 57 -4.87 7.32 1.23
CA ARG A 57 -5.34 8.47 0.47
C ARG A 57 -5.26 9.72 1.33
N MET A 58 -4.78 10.79 0.72
CA MET A 58 -4.78 12.13 1.28
C MET A 58 -5.52 13.01 0.26
N ASP A 59 -6.74 13.42 0.59
CA ASP A 59 -7.65 14.09 -0.32
C ASP A 59 -7.91 13.23 -1.58
N THR A 60 -7.65 13.74 -2.78
CA THR A 60 -7.79 13.01 -4.04
C THR A 60 -6.59 12.12 -4.37
N GLN A 61 -5.43 12.39 -3.76
CA GLN A 61 -4.17 11.68 -4.04
C GLN A 61 -4.05 10.36 -3.29
N SER A 62 -3.70 9.31 -4.00
CA SER A 62 -3.34 8.01 -3.42
C SER A 62 -1.84 7.88 -3.24
N GLY A 63 -1.43 6.90 -2.48
CA GLY A 63 -0.04 6.51 -2.32
C GLY A 63 0.10 5.25 -1.48
N ASN A 64 1.30 4.70 -1.48
CA ASN A 64 1.65 3.54 -0.69
C ASN A 64 2.28 3.97 0.65
N LEU A 65 1.84 3.35 1.73
CA LEU A 65 2.26 3.61 3.09
C LEU A 65 2.92 2.37 3.68
N PHE A 66 4.10 2.57 4.26
CA PHE A 66 4.82 1.57 5.05
C PHE A 66 4.96 2.09 6.47
N LEU A 67 4.60 1.26 7.45
CA LEU A 67 4.67 1.59 8.87
C LEU A 67 5.37 0.48 9.62
N VAL A 68 6.40 0.84 10.38
CA VAL A 68 7.12 -0.06 11.27
C VAL A 68 7.37 0.63 12.60
N GLN A 69 7.09 -0.08 13.70
CA GLN A 69 7.48 0.30 15.05
C GLN A 69 8.34 -0.83 15.63
N SER A 70 9.54 -0.48 16.09
CA SER A 70 10.55 -1.43 16.55
C SER A 70 11.09 -1.06 17.93
N PRO A 71 11.11 -2.02 18.87
CA PRO A 71 11.78 -1.83 20.16
C PRO A 71 13.30 -2.10 20.09
N SER A 72 13.80 -2.62 18.97
CA SER A 72 15.18 -3.13 18.85
C SER A 72 15.99 -2.53 17.70
N ALA A 73 15.33 -1.92 16.71
CA ALA A 73 15.97 -1.35 15.53
C ALA A 73 15.73 0.17 15.47
N GLY A 74 16.76 0.95 15.22
CA GLY A 74 16.65 2.39 14.99
C GLY A 74 16.08 2.72 13.61
N VAL A 75 15.67 3.98 13.42
CA VAL A 75 14.98 4.49 12.22
C VAL A 75 15.73 4.18 10.93
N THR A 76 17.06 4.39 10.90
CA THR A 76 17.87 4.11 9.71
C THR A 76 17.84 2.64 9.31
N HIS A 77 17.85 1.72 10.28
CA HIS A 77 17.76 0.29 10.01
C HIS A 77 16.37 -0.07 9.45
N ILE A 78 15.30 0.48 10.05
CA ILE A 78 13.93 0.28 9.57
C ILE A 78 13.76 0.80 8.14
N GLU A 79 14.29 1.99 7.85
CA GLU A 79 14.25 2.59 6.52
C GLU A 79 14.92 1.68 5.47
N ASN A 80 16.13 1.22 5.76
CA ASN A 80 16.85 0.30 4.89
C ASN A 80 16.09 -1.01 4.68
N ALA A 81 15.50 -1.57 5.73
CA ALA A 81 14.71 -2.80 5.63
C ALA A 81 13.49 -2.64 4.70
N VAL A 82 12.81 -1.49 4.71
CA VAL A 82 11.71 -1.18 3.78
C VAL A 82 12.21 -1.12 2.34
N ILE A 83 13.33 -0.45 2.10
CA ILE A 83 13.94 -0.31 0.77
C ILE A 83 14.39 -1.67 0.23
N GLU A 84 15.13 -2.44 1.03
CA GLU A 84 15.63 -3.77 0.68
C GLU A 84 14.49 -4.76 0.42
N PHE A 85 13.43 -4.69 1.21
CA PHE A 85 12.22 -5.50 0.97
C PHE A 85 11.66 -5.25 -0.43
N LEU A 86 11.47 -4.00 -0.83
CA LEU A 86 10.92 -3.69 -2.15
C LEU A 86 11.84 -4.16 -3.28
N GLN A 87 13.14 -3.96 -3.13
CA GLN A 87 14.13 -4.42 -4.12
C GLN A 87 14.09 -5.95 -4.26
N THR A 88 14.08 -6.68 -3.14
CA THR A 88 14.01 -8.14 -3.11
C THR A 88 12.69 -8.65 -3.70
N TYR A 89 11.56 -8.03 -3.34
CA TYR A 89 10.25 -8.39 -3.86
C TYR A 89 10.17 -8.26 -5.38
N ILE A 90 10.74 -7.17 -5.92
CA ILE A 90 10.79 -6.94 -7.38
C ILE A 90 11.76 -7.94 -8.06
N ALA A 91 12.90 -8.24 -7.46
CA ALA A 91 13.84 -9.21 -8.00
C ALA A 91 13.22 -10.63 -8.12
N GLN A 92 12.30 -10.96 -7.22
CA GLN A 92 11.57 -12.24 -7.21
C GLN A 92 10.23 -12.17 -7.98
N TRP A 93 9.91 -11.08 -8.66
CA TRP A 93 8.62 -10.87 -9.33
C TRP A 93 8.26 -11.98 -10.32
N ASP A 94 9.25 -12.51 -11.04
CA ASP A 94 9.04 -13.54 -12.04
C ASP A 94 8.71 -14.92 -11.43
N GLU A 95 8.96 -15.13 -10.14
CA GLU A 95 8.56 -16.33 -9.41
C GLU A 95 7.04 -16.39 -9.18
N MET A 96 6.36 -15.24 -9.18
CA MET A 96 4.91 -15.18 -9.09
C MET A 96 4.28 -15.70 -10.39
N SER A 97 3.50 -16.77 -10.31
CA SER A 97 2.75 -17.27 -11.46
C SER A 97 1.63 -16.31 -11.86
N GLU A 98 1.22 -16.34 -13.12
CA GLU A 98 0.06 -15.57 -13.62
C GLU A 98 -1.21 -15.90 -12.81
N ALA A 99 -1.43 -17.16 -12.48
CA ALA A 99 -2.56 -17.60 -11.68
C ALA A 99 -2.55 -16.97 -10.26
N ALA A 100 -1.37 -16.86 -9.63
CA ALA A 100 -1.24 -16.20 -8.33
C ALA A 100 -1.50 -14.70 -8.43
N PHE A 101 -1.03 -14.05 -9.49
CA PHE A 101 -1.30 -12.63 -9.74
C PHE A 101 -2.80 -12.37 -9.94
N GLU A 102 -3.48 -13.17 -10.78
CA GLU A 102 -4.93 -13.08 -11.00
C GLU A 102 -5.72 -13.33 -9.70
N GLN A 103 -5.26 -14.22 -8.84
CA GLN A 103 -5.88 -14.44 -7.52
C GLN A 103 -5.78 -13.19 -6.63
N GLN A 104 -4.66 -12.46 -6.66
CA GLN A 104 -4.52 -11.20 -5.91
C GLN A 104 -5.48 -10.12 -6.45
N LYS A 105 -5.61 -10.00 -7.77
CA LYS A 105 -6.59 -9.11 -8.41
C LYS A 105 -8.02 -9.45 -7.97
N ALA A 106 -8.41 -10.72 -8.08
CA ALA A 106 -9.73 -11.19 -7.69
C ALA A 106 -10.05 -10.90 -6.22
N GLY A 107 -9.07 -11.11 -5.32
CA GLY A 107 -9.21 -10.79 -3.90
C GLY A 107 -9.43 -9.29 -3.64
N LEU A 108 -8.69 -8.43 -4.34
CA LEU A 108 -8.87 -6.98 -4.26
C LEU A 108 -10.25 -6.56 -4.80
N MET A 109 -10.65 -7.06 -5.98
CA MET A 109 -11.93 -6.75 -6.60
C MET A 109 -13.11 -7.16 -5.70
N THR A 110 -13.05 -8.36 -5.10
CA THR A 110 -14.07 -8.83 -4.16
C THR A 110 -14.24 -7.84 -3.00
N ARG A 111 -13.15 -7.31 -2.46
CA ARG A 111 -13.17 -6.33 -1.37
C ARG A 111 -13.70 -4.96 -1.82
N LEU A 112 -13.30 -4.47 -2.99
CA LEU A 112 -13.77 -3.20 -3.54
C LEU A 112 -15.26 -3.21 -3.85
N LEU A 113 -15.77 -4.34 -4.33
CA LEU A 113 -17.17 -4.52 -4.72
C LEU A 113 -18.07 -5.07 -3.61
N GLU A 114 -17.53 -5.25 -2.40
CA GLU A 114 -18.31 -5.72 -1.26
C GLU A 114 -19.44 -4.73 -0.95
N LYS A 115 -20.64 -5.26 -0.78
CA LYS A 115 -21.83 -4.44 -0.43
C LYS A 115 -21.69 -3.88 0.98
N ASP A 116 -22.12 -2.64 1.14
CA ASP A 116 -22.18 -2.01 2.47
C ASP A 116 -23.02 -2.87 3.44
N LYS A 117 -22.44 -3.24 4.56
CA LYS A 117 -23.09 -4.11 5.57
C LYS A 117 -24.06 -3.34 6.47
N ASN A 118 -23.92 -2.03 6.54
CA ASN A 118 -24.75 -1.15 7.38
C ASN A 118 -24.77 0.28 6.85
N LEU A 119 -25.70 1.09 7.44
CA LEU A 119 -25.88 2.47 7.04
C LEU A 119 -24.62 3.34 7.23
N ASN A 120 -23.82 3.07 8.27
CA ASN A 120 -22.61 3.84 8.55
C ASN A 120 -21.56 3.64 7.43
N GLN A 121 -21.30 2.39 7.01
CA GLN A 121 -20.39 2.12 5.89
C GLN A 121 -20.88 2.79 4.60
N ARG A 122 -22.19 2.70 4.32
CA ARG A 122 -22.79 3.35 3.15
C ARG A 122 -22.65 4.86 3.20
N SER A 123 -22.89 5.47 4.35
CA SER A 123 -22.73 6.91 4.56
C SER A 123 -21.29 7.35 4.38
N GLN A 124 -20.32 6.61 4.96
CA GLN A 124 -18.89 6.89 4.80
C GLN A 124 -18.47 6.81 3.34
N ARG A 125 -18.92 5.80 2.59
CA ARG A 125 -18.60 5.66 1.17
C ARG A 125 -19.16 6.83 0.34
N TYR A 126 -20.40 7.24 0.58
CA TYR A 126 -20.97 8.40 -0.11
C TYR A 126 -20.24 9.69 0.27
N TRP A 127 -19.93 9.89 1.56
CA TRP A 127 -19.19 11.05 2.01
C TRP A 127 -17.80 11.12 1.39
N GLN A 128 -17.14 9.99 1.27
CA GLN A 128 -15.83 9.90 0.62
C GLN A 128 -15.93 10.27 -0.87
N ASN A 129 -16.90 9.74 -1.59
CA ASN A 129 -17.10 10.12 -2.99
C ASN A 129 -17.41 11.62 -3.16
N LEU A 130 -18.16 12.22 -2.24
CA LEU A 130 -18.41 13.67 -2.24
C LEU A 130 -17.11 14.46 -2.01
N ALA A 131 -16.30 14.05 -1.06
CA ALA A 131 -15.01 14.68 -0.79
C ALA A 131 -14.03 14.56 -1.98
N GLU A 132 -14.18 13.53 -2.80
CA GLU A 132 -13.42 13.30 -4.03
C GLU A 132 -14.03 13.98 -5.27
N GLU A 133 -15.12 14.73 -5.10
CA GLU A 133 -15.90 15.32 -6.19
C GLU A 133 -16.40 14.28 -7.23
N ASN A 134 -16.47 12.99 -6.82
CA ASN A 134 -17.03 11.94 -7.66
C ASN A 134 -18.55 11.79 -7.43
N TYR A 135 -19.33 12.60 -8.09
CA TYR A 135 -20.79 12.63 -7.97
C TYR A 135 -21.50 11.44 -8.64
N ALA A 136 -20.79 10.59 -9.36
CA ALA A 136 -21.30 9.31 -9.84
C ALA A 136 -21.34 8.22 -8.75
N PHE A 137 -20.66 8.44 -7.63
CA PHE A 137 -20.61 7.53 -6.48
C PHE A 137 -20.17 6.10 -6.81
N ASN A 138 -19.29 5.95 -7.81
CA ASN A 138 -18.84 4.68 -8.36
C ASN A 138 -17.33 4.49 -8.36
N SER A 139 -16.60 5.17 -7.44
CA SER A 139 -15.13 5.09 -7.35
C SER A 139 -14.64 3.63 -7.26
N ASP A 140 -15.26 2.84 -6.39
CA ASP A 140 -14.85 1.45 -6.18
C ASP A 140 -15.06 0.58 -7.42
N GLN A 141 -16.17 0.80 -8.15
CA GLN A 141 -16.45 0.10 -9.41
C GLN A 141 -15.45 0.50 -10.51
N GLN A 142 -15.10 1.78 -10.62
CA GLN A 142 -14.11 2.24 -11.59
C GLN A 142 -12.73 1.67 -11.28
N ILE A 143 -12.32 1.69 -10.00
CA ILE A 143 -11.04 1.10 -9.57
C ILE A 143 -11.03 -0.40 -9.84
N ALA A 144 -12.10 -1.13 -9.51
CA ALA A 144 -12.20 -2.57 -9.74
C ALA A 144 -12.07 -2.93 -11.23
N ALA A 145 -12.76 -2.20 -12.13
CA ALA A 145 -12.65 -2.42 -13.56
C ALA A 145 -11.23 -2.18 -14.08
N LEU A 146 -10.54 -1.18 -13.55
CA LEU A 146 -9.15 -0.91 -13.91
C LEU A 146 -8.20 -1.98 -13.35
N VAL A 147 -8.43 -2.47 -12.12
CA VAL A 147 -7.67 -3.59 -11.54
C VAL A 147 -7.83 -4.85 -12.38
N GLU A 148 -9.05 -5.15 -12.87
CA GLU A 148 -9.31 -6.28 -13.74
C GLU A 148 -8.46 -6.23 -15.02
N ALA A 149 -8.26 -5.05 -15.59
CA ALA A 149 -7.49 -4.83 -16.81
C ALA A 149 -5.97 -4.82 -16.61
N LEU A 150 -5.47 -4.64 -15.36
CA LEU A 150 -4.02 -4.57 -15.09
C LEU A 150 -3.32 -5.88 -15.42
N THR A 151 -2.21 -5.76 -16.13
CA THR A 151 -1.29 -6.85 -16.43
C THR A 151 -0.17 -6.97 -15.40
N LYS A 152 0.46 -8.15 -15.36
CA LYS A 152 1.61 -8.40 -14.48
C LYS A 152 2.80 -7.48 -14.84
N ASP A 153 3.00 -7.20 -16.14
CA ASP A 153 4.08 -6.31 -16.60
C ASP A 153 3.84 -4.84 -16.20
N GLU A 154 2.61 -4.35 -16.31
CA GLU A 154 2.26 -3.00 -15.83
C GLU A 154 2.46 -2.85 -14.33
N MET A 155 2.14 -3.89 -13.55
CA MET A 155 2.38 -3.88 -12.12
C MET A 155 3.85 -3.98 -11.76
N ARG A 156 4.65 -4.73 -12.52
CA ARG A 156 6.11 -4.72 -12.38
C ARG A 156 6.68 -3.33 -12.55
N ALA A 157 6.34 -2.67 -13.66
CA ALA A 157 6.80 -1.31 -13.94
C ALA A 157 6.37 -0.31 -12.84
N PHE A 158 5.16 -0.44 -12.32
CA PHE A 158 4.67 0.37 -11.20
C PHE A 158 5.49 0.15 -9.93
N LEU A 159 5.77 -1.11 -9.56
CA LEU A 159 6.56 -1.46 -8.37
C LEU A 159 8.02 -1.04 -8.49
N GLU A 160 8.61 -1.13 -9.68
CA GLU A 160 9.95 -0.58 -9.97
C GLU A 160 9.99 0.93 -9.76
N GLY A 161 9.00 1.66 -10.27
CA GLY A 161 8.83 3.08 -10.02
C GLY A 161 8.61 3.41 -8.54
N LEU A 162 7.84 2.61 -7.81
CA LEU A 162 7.64 2.75 -6.37
C LEU A 162 8.97 2.57 -5.62
N SER A 163 9.76 1.54 -5.97
CA SER A 163 11.08 1.28 -5.36
C SER A 163 12.07 2.42 -5.58
N GLN A 164 12.03 3.10 -6.70
CA GLN A 164 12.83 4.31 -6.93
C GLN A 164 12.35 5.48 -6.07
N ARG A 165 11.04 5.67 -5.97
CA ARG A 165 10.43 6.78 -5.20
C ARG A 165 10.61 6.64 -3.69
N VAL A 166 10.64 5.42 -3.14
CA VAL A 166 10.93 5.21 -1.71
C VAL A 166 12.32 5.69 -1.29
N VAL A 167 13.22 5.91 -2.24
CA VAL A 167 14.54 6.48 -1.98
C VAL A 167 14.56 8.00 -2.14
N SER A 168 13.86 8.53 -3.15
CA SER A 168 14.06 9.92 -3.61
C SER A 168 12.83 10.84 -3.50
N GLN A 169 11.62 10.28 -3.41
CA GLN A 169 10.35 11.04 -3.48
C GLN A 169 9.35 10.49 -2.46
N ARG A 170 9.65 10.68 -1.18
CA ARG A 170 8.87 10.15 -0.07
C ARG A 170 8.69 11.17 1.04
N LEU A 171 7.63 11.02 1.81
CA LEU A 171 7.48 11.65 3.11
C LEU A 171 7.88 10.63 4.20
N LEU A 172 8.81 11.01 5.06
CA LEU A 172 9.18 10.25 6.24
C LEU A 172 8.69 10.97 7.50
N ILE A 173 8.00 10.25 8.35
CA ILE A 173 7.63 10.67 9.70
C ILE A 173 8.20 9.63 10.64
N PHE A 174 9.03 10.05 11.58
CA PHE A 174 9.72 9.10 12.45
C PHE A 174 9.91 9.64 13.87
N SER A 175 10.17 8.71 14.79
CA SER A 175 10.62 8.98 16.15
C SER A 175 11.73 7.98 16.47
N ASP A 176 12.78 8.43 17.10
CA ASP A 176 13.92 7.59 17.51
C ASP A 176 13.73 6.96 18.91
N GLY A 177 12.57 7.15 19.54
CA GLY A 177 12.29 6.65 20.88
C GLY A 177 12.58 7.66 21.98
#